data_6085ce8015a81b66416323f0060a3e1b
#
_entry.id   6085ce8015a81b66416323f0060a3e1b
#
_cell.length_a   1.000
_cell.length_b   1.000
_cell.length_c   1.000
_cell.angle_alpha   90.00
_cell.angle_beta   90.00
_cell.angle_gamma   90.00
#
_symmetry.space_group_name_H-M   'P 1'
#
loop_
_entity.id
_entity.type
_entity.pdbx_description
1 polymer ?
#
loop_
_entity_poly.entity_id
_entity_poly.type
_entity_poly.pdbx_seq_one_letter_code
_entity_poly.pdbx_strand_id
1 'polypeptide(L)'
;MDIGYLLENILELKLDDEIFVDGEKRRVVFLGEYSLEHYPNQSFFKLFFDDGNWLEIEPASERCYMCNFLQRPVDRNLIVDYDETLKMNGNEFLLNDMQDRQTLRKIYFGDITDGEGDGIFSAYLFADEAFVLANDNKNRDSFSKEIPLENIKIN
;
A
#
# COMPACT_ATOMS: atom_id res chain seq x y z
N MET A 1 -19.62 -5.89 2.06
CA MET A 1 -18.56 -6.55 2.85
C MET A 1 -17.90 -5.51 3.74
N ASP A 2 -17.73 -5.79 5.02
CA ASP A 2 -16.99 -4.88 5.89
C ASP A 2 -15.51 -5.29 6.00
N ILE A 3 -14.68 -4.34 6.46
CA ILE A 3 -13.23 -4.53 6.55
C ILE A 3 -12.86 -5.61 7.58
N GLY A 4 -13.64 -5.76 8.65
CA GLY A 4 -13.38 -6.79 9.66
C GLY A 4 -13.53 -8.20 9.11
N TYR A 5 -14.56 -8.43 8.31
CA TYR A 5 -14.76 -9.72 7.65
C TYR A 5 -13.66 -10.02 6.64
N LEU A 6 -13.26 -9.01 5.83
CA LEU A 6 -12.16 -9.17 4.90
C LEU A 6 -10.86 -9.52 5.64
N LEU A 7 -10.56 -8.80 6.72
CA LEU A 7 -9.34 -9.01 7.50
C LEU A 7 -9.32 -10.41 8.13
N GLU A 8 -10.44 -10.89 8.68
CA GLU A 8 -10.52 -12.27 9.21
C GLU A 8 -10.12 -13.29 8.14
N ASN A 9 -10.62 -13.13 6.93
CA ASN A 9 -10.30 -14.06 5.84
C ASN A 9 -8.83 -13.94 5.40
N ILE A 10 -8.31 -12.73 5.35
CA ILE A 10 -6.90 -12.50 5.01
C ILE A 10 -5.97 -13.14 6.05
N LEU A 11 -6.29 -13.03 7.33
CA LEU A 11 -5.48 -13.62 8.40
C LEU A 11 -5.48 -15.15 8.40
N GLU A 12 -6.41 -15.79 7.70
CA GLU A 12 -6.44 -17.24 7.51
C GLU A 12 -5.61 -17.71 6.32
N LEU A 13 -5.12 -16.81 5.48
CA LEU A 13 -4.30 -17.15 4.33
C LEU A 13 -2.96 -17.74 4.77
N LYS A 14 -2.40 -18.57 3.90
CA LYS A 14 -1.10 -19.19 4.06
C LYS A 14 -0.22 -18.88 2.85
N LEU A 15 1.09 -19.06 3.03
CA LEU A 15 2.05 -18.92 1.95
C LEU A 15 1.60 -19.69 0.71
N ASP A 16 1.66 -19.04 -0.45
CA ASP A 16 1.31 -19.57 -1.77
C ASP A 16 -0.19 -19.72 -2.04
N ASP A 17 -1.06 -19.35 -1.09
CA ASP A 17 -2.49 -19.27 -1.39
C ASP A 17 -2.75 -18.26 -2.51
N GLU A 18 -3.86 -18.44 -3.20
CA GLU A 18 -4.27 -17.57 -4.30
C GLU A 18 -5.54 -16.82 -3.94
N ILE A 19 -5.58 -15.54 -4.30
CA ILE A 19 -6.77 -14.70 -4.17
C ILE A 19 -7.00 -13.94 -5.48
N PHE A 20 -8.17 -13.35 -5.62
CA PHE A 20 -8.49 -12.47 -6.74
C PHE A 20 -8.61 -11.03 -6.26
N VAL A 21 -7.94 -10.12 -6.95
CA VAL A 21 -8.05 -8.68 -6.73
C VAL A 21 -8.42 -8.03 -8.05
N ASP A 22 -9.58 -7.37 -8.11
CA ASP A 22 -10.14 -6.80 -9.34
C ASP A 22 -10.20 -7.83 -10.47
N GLY A 23 -10.54 -9.08 -10.16
CA GLY A 23 -10.63 -10.15 -11.14
C GLY A 23 -9.31 -10.78 -11.56
N GLU A 24 -8.18 -10.27 -11.08
CA GLU A 24 -6.87 -10.85 -11.36
C GLU A 24 -6.45 -11.81 -10.25
N LYS A 25 -6.03 -13.01 -10.66
CA LYS A 25 -5.54 -14.04 -9.75
C LYS A 25 -4.13 -13.69 -9.30
N ARG A 26 -3.90 -13.75 -7.97
CA ARG A 26 -2.61 -13.40 -7.38
C ARG A 26 -2.22 -14.42 -6.32
N ARG A 27 -0.93 -14.77 -6.29
CA ARG A 27 -0.37 -15.67 -5.28
C ARG A 27 0.29 -14.86 -4.17
N VAL A 28 -0.06 -15.17 -2.91
CA VAL A 28 0.44 -14.45 -1.74
C VAL A 28 1.77 -15.03 -1.28
N VAL A 29 2.71 -14.17 -0.92
CA VAL A 29 4.06 -14.58 -0.49
C VAL A 29 4.47 -14.01 0.87
N PHE A 30 3.76 -13.01 1.39
CA PHE A 30 4.07 -12.39 2.67
C PHE A 30 2.84 -11.68 3.22
N LEU A 31 2.62 -11.78 4.52
CA LEU A 31 1.62 -10.99 5.22
C LEU A 31 2.23 -10.45 6.51
N GLY A 32 2.22 -9.13 6.65
CA GLY A 32 2.72 -8.45 7.83
C GLY A 32 1.74 -7.42 8.37
N GLU A 33 1.81 -7.21 9.68
CA GLU A 33 1.10 -6.15 10.38
C GLU A 33 2.09 -5.04 10.72
N TYR A 34 1.69 -3.79 10.43
CA TYR A 34 2.53 -2.61 10.57
C TYR A 34 1.83 -1.54 11.40
N SER A 35 2.64 -0.60 11.89
CA SER A 35 2.13 0.65 12.46
C SER A 35 2.97 1.83 11.97
N LEU A 36 2.40 3.03 12.05
CA LEU A 36 3.09 4.28 11.75
C LEU A 36 3.53 4.97 13.04
N GLU A 37 4.66 5.66 13.00
CA GLU A 37 5.20 6.38 14.16
C GLU A 37 4.20 7.40 14.71
N HIS A 38 3.51 8.16 13.83
CA HIS A 38 2.53 9.16 14.22
C HIS A 38 1.18 8.57 14.67
N TYR A 39 0.94 7.29 14.39
CA TYR A 39 -0.31 6.60 14.71
C TYR A 39 -0.01 5.21 15.30
N PRO A 40 0.69 5.12 16.44
CA PRO A 40 1.23 3.84 16.95
C PRO A 40 0.14 2.85 17.38
N ASN A 41 -1.08 3.32 17.65
CA ASN A 41 -2.20 2.48 18.09
C ASN A 41 -3.08 2.00 16.92
N GLN A 42 -2.75 2.39 15.69
CA GLN A 42 -3.47 1.96 14.49
C GLN A 42 -2.60 0.99 13.71
N SER A 43 -3.10 -0.23 13.52
CA SER A 43 -2.43 -1.23 12.69
C SER A 43 -2.96 -1.19 11.29
N PHE A 44 -2.08 -1.48 10.33
CA PHE A 44 -2.46 -1.78 8.96
C PHE A 44 -1.69 -3.00 8.49
N PHE A 45 -2.17 -3.63 7.42
CA PHE A 45 -1.63 -4.90 6.95
C PHE A 45 -1.17 -4.77 5.52
N LYS A 46 -0.07 -5.45 5.18
CA LYS A 46 0.41 -5.56 3.80
C LYS A 46 0.48 -7.02 3.42
N LEU A 47 -0.26 -7.36 2.37
CA LEU A 47 -0.27 -8.68 1.76
C LEU A 47 0.47 -8.60 0.44
N PHE A 48 1.70 -9.13 0.39
CA PHE A 48 2.54 -9.08 -0.80
C PHE A 48 2.29 -10.27 -1.70
N PHE A 49 2.32 -10.01 -3.00
CA PHE A 49 2.17 -11.00 -4.06
C PHE A 49 3.53 -11.35 -4.67
N ASP A 50 3.56 -12.42 -5.44
CA ASP A 50 4.80 -12.93 -6.05
C ASP A 50 5.44 -11.98 -7.08
N ASP A 51 4.71 -10.96 -7.56
CA ASP A 51 5.23 -9.93 -8.44
C ASP A 51 5.86 -8.73 -7.70
N GLY A 52 5.85 -8.75 -6.35
CA GLY A 52 6.38 -7.67 -5.51
C GLY A 52 5.38 -6.56 -5.19
N ASN A 53 4.21 -6.58 -5.80
CA ASN A 53 3.14 -5.63 -5.47
C ASN A 53 2.37 -6.12 -4.25
N TRP A 54 1.56 -5.25 -3.64
CA TRP A 54 0.87 -5.63 -2.41
C TRP A 54 -0.52 -5.02 -2.29
N LEU A 55 -1.33 -5.67 -1.48
CA LEU A 55 -2.62 -5.15 -1.03
C LEU A 55 -2.42 -4.57 0.36
N GLU A 56 -2.77 -3.31 0.55
CA GLU A 56 -2.71 -2.65 1.85
C GLU A 56 -4.12 -2.57 2.43
N ILE A 57 -4.26 -3.06 3.65
CA ILE A 57 -5.55 -3.11 4.35
C ILE A 57 -5.45 -2.20 5.56
N GLU A 58 -6.30 -1.18 5.62
CA GLU A 58 -6.30 -0.16 6.66
C GLU A 58 -7.61 -0.21 7.44
N PRO A 59 -7.70 -1.00 8.52
CA PRO A 59 -8.93 -1.15 9.28
C PRO A 59 -9.46 0.17 9.86
N ALA A 60 -8.57 1.06 10.30
CA ALA A 60 -8.97 2.33 10.89
C ALA A 60 -9.72 3.24 9.93
N SER A 61 -9.38 3.22 8.63
CA SER A 61 -10.05 3.99 7.59
C SER A 61 -11.12 3.18 6.86
N GLU A 62 -11.22 1.88 7.13
CA GLU A 62 -12.09 0.94 6.43
C GLU A 62 -11.81 0.87 4.93
N ARG A 63 -10.54 1.03 4.53
CA ARG A 63 -10.10 1.09 3.14
C ARG A 63 -9.05 0.04 2.82
N CYS A 64 -8.98 -0.28 1.54
CA CYS A 64 -8.03 -1.21 0.97
C CYS A 64 -7.43 -0.62 -0.30
N TYR A 65 -6.13 -0.82 -0.49
CA TYR A 65 -5.41 -0.27 -1.65
C TYR A 65 -4.61 -1.34 -2.34
N MET A 66 -4.66 -1.36 -3.68
CA MET A 66 -3.70 -2.12 -4.47
C MET A 66 -2.50 -1.23 -4.76
N CYS A 67 -1.32 -1.67 -4.33
CA CYS A 67 -0.09 -0.89 -4.38
C CYS A 67 0.91 -1.53 -5.33
N ASN A 68 1.45 -0.73 -6.24
CA ASN A 68 2.41 -1.19 -7.24
C ASN A 68 3.66 -0.32 -7.20
N PHE A 69 4.85 -0.95 -7.22
CA PHE A 69 6.07 -0.21 -7.42
C PHE A 69 6.15 0.27 -8.85
N LEU A 70 6.57 1.52 -9.03
CA LEU A 70 6.86 2.06 -10.35
C LEU A 70 8.24 1.56 -10.81
N GLN A 71 8.36 1.26 -12.10
CA GLN A 71 9.62 0.79 -12.68
C GLN A 71 10.70 1.87 -12.64
N ARG A 72 10.30 3.14 -12.64
CA ARG A 72 11.19 4.28 -12.55
C ARG A 72 10.66 5.26 -11.53
N PRO A 73 11.55 5.89 -10.73
CA PRO A 73 11.13 6.97 -9.83
C PRO A 73 10.43 8.09 -10.61
N VAL A 74 9.46 8.72 -9.98
CA VAL A 74 8.81 9.90 -10.54
C VAL A 74 9.83 11.01 -10.64
N ASP A 75 9.86 11.71 -11.80
CA ASP A 75 10.73 12.86 -11.99
C ASP A 75 10.29 14.00 -11.07
N ARG A 76 11.09 14.30 -10.06
CA ARG A 76 10.82 15.37 -9.10
C ARG A 76 10.82 16.75 -9.74
N ASN A 77 11.41 16.90 -10.94
CA ASN A 77 11.37 18.16 -11.70
C ASN A 77 9.98 18.43 -12.28
N LEU A 78 9.10 17.44 -12.30
CA LEU A 78 7.71 17.60 -12.70
C LEU A 78 6.82 18.16 -11.57
N ILE A 79 7.38 18.36 -10.37
CA ILE A 79 6.69 19.06 -9.29
C ILE A 79 6.60 20.53 -9.71
N VAL A 80 5.40 20.94 -10.02
CA VAL A 80 5.14 22.25 -10.59
C VAL A 80 4.45 23.09 -9.54
N ASP A 81 5.04 24.26 -9.29
CA ASP A 81 4.46 25.40 -8.60
C ASP A 81 4.50 25.44 -7.06
N TYR A 82 4.14 26.63 -6.58
CA TYR A 82 4.13 26.97 -5.15
C TYR A 82 3.20 26.10 -4.32
N ASP A 83 2.25 25.42 -4.94
CA ASP A 83 1.33 24.49 -4.26
C ASP A 83 1.87 23.06 -4.19
N GLU A 84 3.12 22.86 -4.65
CA GLU A 84 3.81 21.58 -4.59
C GLU A 84 2.96 20.43 -5.16
N THR A 85 2.47 20.63 -6.38
CA THR A 85 1.69 19.62 -7.07
C THR A 85 2.54 18.86 -8.09
N LEU A 86 2.22 17.59 -8.24
CA LEU A 86 2.84 16.70 -9.22
C LEU A 86 1.79 16.24 -10.21
N LYS A 87 2.06 16.38 -11.50
CA LYS A 87 1.19 15.86 -12.55
C LYS A 87 1.79 14.60 -13.15
N MET A 88 1.01 13.54 -13.21
CA MET A 88 1.42 12.28 -13.79
C MET A 88 0.20 11.59 -14.44
N ASN A 89 0.35 11.18 -15.70
CA ASN A 89 -0.70 10.50 -16.46
C ASN A 89 -2.06 11.23 -16.44
N GLY A 90 -2.04 12.56 -16.50
CA GLY A 90 -3.26 13.38 -16.45
C GLY A 90 -3.85 13.60 -15.06
N ASN A 91 -3.26 13.01 -14.03
CA ASN A 91 -3.69 13.16 -12.64
C ASN A 91 -2.80 14.15 -11.92
N GLU A 92 -3.38 14.90 -10.99
CA GLU A 92 -2.68 15.88 -10.17
C GLU A 92 -2.60 15.37 -8.73
N PHE A 93 -1.37 15.27 -8.22
CA PHE A 93 -1.10 14.82 -6.86
C PHE A 93 -0.62 16.00 -6.03
N LEU A 94 -1.22 16.19 -4.87
CA LEU A 94 -0.76 17.18 -3.90
C LEU A 94 0.36 16.59 -3.07
N LEU A 95 1.47 17.32 -2.96
CA LEU A 95 2.56 16.91 -2.10
C LEU A 95 2.12 16.98 -0.64
N ASN A 96 2.20 15.87 0.04
CA ASN A 96 2.03 15.81 1.47
C ASN A 96 3.44 15.75 2.10
N ASP A 97 3.81 16.82 2.82
CA ASP A 97 5.11 16.91 3.51
C ASP A 97 5.23 15.89 4.66
N MET A 98 4.20 15.11 4.90
CA MET A 98 4.21 14.14 5.96
C MET A 98 5.18 13.01 5.63
N GLN A 99 6.29 12.97 6.36
CA GLN A 99 7.15 11.80 6.44
C GLN A 99 6.73 11.00 7.66
N ASP A 100 6.67 9.69 7.51
CA ASP A 100 6.38 8.82 8.62
C ASP A 100 7.27 7.58 8.57
N ARG A 101 7.46 6.97 9.72
CA ARG A 101 8.19 5.72 9.84
C ARG A 101 7.21 4.58 10.03
N GLN A 102 7.32 3.59 9.16
CA GLN A 102 6.60 2.34 9.23
C GLN A 102 7.41 1.35 10.06
N THR A 103 6.75 0.67 10.98
CA THR A 103 7.35 -0.39 11.78
C THR A 103 6.61 -1.70 11.55
N LEU A 104 7.33 -2.75 11.17
CA LEU A 104 6.78 -4.10 11.07
C LEU A 104 6.60 -4.67 12.47
N ARG A 105 5.35 -4.99 12.84
CA ARG A 105 5.00 -5.45 14.18
C ARG A 105 4.91 -6.97 14.29
N LYS A 106 4.40 -7.62 13.24
CA LYS A 106 4.19 -9.06 13.23
C LYS A 106 4.22 -9.59 11.80
N ILE A 107 4.85 -10.74 11.62
CA ILE A 107 4.82 -11.49 10.37
C ILE A 107 3.89 -12.68 10.57
N TYR A 108 2.86 -12.77 9.73
CA TYR A 108 1.93 -13.90 9.74
C TYR A 108 2.47 -15.08 8.91
N PHE A 109 3.08 -14.78 7.76
CA PHE A 109 3.79 -15.76 6.95
C PHE A 109 4.73 -15.05 5.98
N GLY A 110 5.69 -15.78 5.43
CA GLY A 110 6.66 -15.27 4.48
C GLY A 110 7.93 -14.74 5.14
N ASP A 111 8.93 -14.44 4.32
CA ASP A 111 10.21 -13.89 4.76
C ASP A 111 10.32 -12.43 4.38
N ILE A 112 11.02 -11.64 5.20
CA ILE A 112 11.26 -10.23 4.92
C ILE A 112 12.19 -10.11 3.72
N THR A 113 11.74 -9.35 2.71
CA THR A 113 12.55 -8.93 1.59
C THR A 113 12.55 -7.41 1.50
N ASP A 114 13.18 -6.86 0.45
CA ASP A 114 13.22 -5.42 0.23
C ASP A 114 11.80 -4.86 0.04
N GLY A 115 11.42 -3.90 0.90
CA GLY A 115 10.14 -3.20 0.85
C GLY A 115 9.11 -3.67 1.87
N GLU A 116 9.33 -4.82 2.52
CA GLU A 116 8.38 -5.35 3.50
C GLU A 116 8.75 -5.01 4.95
N GLY A 117 10.00 -4.59 5.19
CA GLY A 117 10.48 -4.25 6.54
C GLY A 117 10.13 -2.83 6.98
N ASP A 118 10.83 -2.37 8.02
CA ASP A 118 10.73 -1.01 8.51
C ASP A 118 11.21 0.00 7.46
N GLY A 119 10.62 1.18 7.44
CA GLY A 119 11.04 2.21 6.51
C GLY A 119 10.44 3.58 6.79
N ILE A 120 10.98 4.57 6.09
CA ILE A 120 10.47 5.94 6.08
C ILE A 120 9.89 6.18 4.69
N PHE A 121 8.75 6.84 4.62
CA PHE A 121 8.14 7.18 3.34
C PHE A 121 7.57 8.60 3.36
N SER A 122 7.47 9.16 2.15
CA SER A 122 6.78 10.44 1.91
C SER A 122 5.64 10.18 0.93
N ALA A 123 4.49 10.74 1.18
CA ALA A 123 3.30 10.48 0.36
C ALA A 123 2.88 11.71 -0.44
N TYR A 124 2.47 11.46 -1.68
CA TYR A 124 1.80 12.42 -2.54
C TYR A 124 0.35 11.96 -2.70
N LEU A 125 -0.60 12.81 -2.35
CA LEU A 125 -2.01 12.45 -2.40
C LEU A 125 -2.64 12.98 -3.69
N PHE A 126 -3.44 12.12 -4.33
CA PHE A 126 -4.28 12.54 -5.44
C PHE A 126 -5.46 13.37 -4.90
N ALA A 127 -5.92 14.36 -5.68
CA ALA A 127 -6.92 15.32 -5.23
C ALA A 127 -8.27 14.70 -4.82
N ASP A 128 -8.65 13.57 -5.42
CA ASP A 128 -9.89 12.84 -5.07
C ASP A 128 -9.67 11.74 -4.02
N GLU A 129 -8.46 11.64 -3.48
CA GLU A 129 -8.05 10.66 -2.47
C GLU A 129 -8.12 9.20 -2.93
N ALA A 130 -8.48 8.94 -4.17
CA ALA A 130 -8.57 7.58 -4.70
C ALA A 130 -7.20 6.97 -5.03
N PHE A 131 -6.19 7.81 -5.18
CA PHE A 131 -4.85 7.40 -5.57
C PHE A 131 -3.82 8.02 -4.64
N VAL A 132 -2.81 7.23 -4.29
CA VAL A 132 -1.68 7.68 -3.47
C VAL A 132 -0.39 7.33 -4.18
N LEU A 133 0.50 8.30 -4.27
CA LEU A 133 1.88 8.09 -4.71
C LEU A 133 2.77 8.21 -3.47
N ALA A 134 3.59 7.21 -3.22
CA ALA A 134 4.48 7.18 -2.07
C ALA A 134 5.91 6.87 -2.48
N ASN A 135 6.85 7.41 -1.72
CA ASN A 135 8.29 7.15 -1.90
C ASN A 135 8.82 6.50 -0.63
N ASP A 136 9.55 5.40 -0.78
CA ASP A 136 10.20 4.73 0.34
C ASP A 136 11.65 5.25 0.55
N ASN A 137 12.29 4.78 1.64
CA ASN A 137 13.65 5.20 1.99
C ASN A 137 14.74 4.66 1.05
N LYS A 138 14.38 3.82 0.09
CA LYS A 138 15.27 3.31 -0.96
C LYS A 138 15.06 4.03 -2.28
N ASN A 139 14.36 5.16 -2.26
CA ASN A 139 14.01 5.96 -3.42
C ASN A 139 13.18 5.19 -4.45
N ARG A 140 12.30 4.31 -3.96
CA ARG A 140 11.35 3.61 -4.81
C ARG A 140 9.99 4.27 -4.67
N ASP A 141 9.41 4.63 -5.81
CA ASP A 141 8.07 5.18 -5.84
C ASP A 141 7.06 4.05 -6.01
N SER A 142 5.94 4.16 -5.31
CA SER A 142 4.80 3.26 -5.44
C SER A 142 3.54 4.05 -5.71
N PHE A 143 2.65 3.45 -6.47
CA PHE A 143 1.34 3.99 -6.78
C PHE A 143 0.28 3.10 -6.13
N SER A 144 -0.61 3.70 -5.35
CA SER A 144 -1.68 2.98 -4.66
C SER A 144 -3.02 3.45 -5.17
N LYS A 145 -3.89 2.51 -5.47
CA LYS A 145 -5.26 2.75 -5.89
C LYS A 145 -6.22 2.12 -4.89
N GLU A 146 -7.19 2.89 -4.41
CA GLU A 146 -8.24 2.34 -3.56
C GLU A 146 -9.06 1.29 -4.32
N ILE A 147 -9.31 0.16 -3.65
CA ILE A 147 -10.05 -0.97 -4.21
C ILE A 147 -11.32 -1.16 -3.37
N PRO A 148 -12.50 -1.27 -3.99
CA PRO A 148 -13.70 -1.67 -3.25
C PRO A 148 -13.48 -3.04 -2.60
N LEU A 149 -13.91 -3.20 -1.34
CA LEU A 149 -13.67 -4.44 -0.58
C LEU A 149 -14.26 -5.66 -1.28
N GLU A 150 -15.40 -5.50 -1.93
CA GLU A 150 -16.07 -6.58 -2.68
C GLU A 150 -15.32 -7.05 -3.92
N ASN A 151 -14.30 -6.31 -4.36
CA ASN A 151 -13.45 -6.70 -5.50
C ASN A 151 -12.31 -7.62 -5.07
N ILE A 152 -12.22 -7.95 -3.79
CA ILE A 152 -11.26 -8.92 -3.26
C ILE A 152 -12.02 -10.21 -2.97
N LYS A 153 -11.60 -11.30 -3.63
CA LYS A 153 -12.23 -12.61 -3.50
C LYS A 153 -11.23 -13.61 -2.93
N ILE A 154 -11.59 -14.19 -1.80
CA ILE A 154 -10.81 -15.22 -1.12
C ILE A 154 -11.65 -16.49 -1.12
N ASN A 155 -11.09 -17.55 -1.67
CA ASN A 155 -11.78 -18.84 -1.76
C ASN A 155 -11.67 -19.65 -0.48
#